data_3165842b82681554aceb086735049efd
#
_entry.id   3165842b82681554aceb086735049efd
#
_cell.length_a   1.000
_cell.length_b   1.000
_cell.length_c   1.000
_cell.angle_alpha   90.00
_cell.angle_beta   90.00
_cell.angle_gamma   90.00
#
_symmetry.space_group_name_H-M   'P 1'
#
loop_
_entity.id
_entity.type
_entity.pdbx_description
1 polymer ?
#
loop_
_entity_poly.entity_id
_entity_poly.type
_entity_poly.pdbx_seq_one_letter_code
_entity_poly.pdbx_strand_id
1 'polypeptide(L)'
;MKPLILTITLALTLPIAAQTPMPAIPPTGHVPTPDVSLAYWVYGSPQSTTPIFAVNGGPGLSHIYMVQNDLWQRVSQHRQVIFYDQRGTGASPVTNPSAPQTMDAQVADLDAIRDHLHLAKIDLCGDSFGGLLVIAYATAHPDRVHQLIISDGLPGWSSIVHLFPQVFPDKLEANAAAMKASTATPDQQAQQGLRDHFDMIFYDRAKLAHYMANAPNLGFSPQTAEAVGTSTAKLDYTADLAKFNFPTLVITGRYDMNVAPLTAWRMYKAIPGAKFAVFEQSGHSPPTKNPIDTFRS
;
A
#
# COMPACT_ATOMS: atom_id res chain seq x y z
N MET A 1 27.13 -37.30 40.60
CA MET A 1 25.83 -36.88 40.07
C MET A 1 25.68 -35.41 40.39
N LYS A 2 25.76 -34.53 39.40
CA LYS A 2 25.54 -33.08 39.57
C LYS A 2 24.04 -32.80 39.31
N PRO A 3 23.35 -31.97 40.11
CA PRO A 3 21.96 -31.66 39.88
C PRO A 3 21.81 -30.77 38.66
N LEU A 4 20.90 -31.15 37.77
CA LEU A 4 20.49 -30.36 36.58
C LEU A 4 19.55 -29.26 37.10
N ILE A 5 20.00 -28.03 37.12
CA ILE A 5 19.16 -26.86 37.44
C ILE A 5 18.39 -26.52 36.17
N LEU A 6 17.10 -26.86 36.16
CA LEU A 6 16.15 -26.49 35.12
C LEU A 6 15.75 -25.04 35.33
N THR A 7 16.35 -24.13 34.59
CA THR A 7 15.96 -22.70 34.60
C THR A 7 14.69 -22.55 33.73
N ILE A 8 13.53 -22.47 34.39
CA ILE A 8 12.27 -22.12 33.70
C ILE A 8 12.30 -20.63 33.43
N THR A 9 12.60 -20.26 32.17
CA THR A 9 12.44 -18.89 31.71
C THR A 9 10.96 -18.61 31.49
N LEU A 10 10.34 -17.93 32.46
CA LEU A 10 8.97 -17.44 32.33
C LEU A 10 8.97 -16.33 31.27
N ALA A 11 8.60 -16.63 30.03
CA ALA A 11 8.37 -15.62 29.01
C ALA A 11 7.11 -14.83 29.41
N LEU A 12 7.32 -13.65 29.98
CA LEU A 12 6.27 -12.66 30.15
C LEU A 12 5.79 -12.24 28.75
N THR A 13 4.70 -12.84 28.29
CA THR A 13 3.95 -12.33 27.14
C THR A 13 3.26 -11.04 27.56
N LEU A 14 3.92 -9.91 27.32
CA LEU A 14 3.24 -8.63 27.39
C LEU A 14 2.05 -8.68 26.41
N PRO A 15 0.85 -8.26 26.83
CA PRO A 15 -0.28 -8.20 25.93
C PRO A 15 0.08 -7.32 24.73
N ILE A 16 -0.10 -7.85 23.52
CA ILE A 16 -0.02 -7.06 22.30
C ILE A 16 -1.08 -5.98 22.45
N ALA A 17 -0.65 -4.73 22.59
CA ALA A 17 -1.56 -3.61 22.62
C ALA A 17 -2.48 -3.71 21.38
N ALA A 18 -3.78 -3.74 21.61
CA ALA A 18 -4.75 -3.83 20.53
C ALA A 18 -4.49 -2.66 19.57
N GLN A 19 -4.21 -2.95 18.32
CA GLN A 19 -4.05 -1.93 17.29
C GLN A 19 -5.43 -1.29 17.09
N THR A 20 -5.54 -0.01 17.40
CA THR A 20 -6.78 0.73 17.21
C THR A 20 -6.79 1.28 15.78
N PRO A 21 -7.73 0.86 14.93
CA PRO A 21 -7.91 1.45 13.61
C PRO A 21 -8.11 2.96 13.70
N MET A 22 -7.76 3.69 12.65
CA MET A 22 -8.15 5.09 12.54
C MET A 22 -9.68 5.20 12.60
N PRO A 23 -10.21 6.23 13.24
CA PRO A 23 -11.65 6.48 13.25
C PRO A 23 -12.18 6.55 11.82
N ALA A 24 -13.25 5.81 11.51
CA ALA A 24 -13.97 5.97 10.26
C ALA A 24 -14.65 7.35 10.27
N ILE A 25 -14.20 8.23 9.38
CA ILE A 25 -14.79 9.56 9.18
C ILE A 25 -15.32 9.66 7.74
N PRO A 26 -16.36 10.48 7.49
CA PRO A 26 -16.76 10.75 6.12
C PRO A 26 -15.62 11.44 5.36
N PRO A 27 -15.63 11.41 4.00
CA PRO A 27 -14.67 12.17 3.22
C PRO A 27 -14.60 13.63 3.68
N THR A 28 -13.40 14.19 3.76
CA THR A 28 -13.18 15.61 4.03
C THR A 28 -13.75 16.47 2.90
N GLY A 29 -13.68 15.92 1.67
CA GLY A 29 -14.24 16.56 0.50
C GLY A 29 -14.13 15.68 -0.74
N HIS A 30 -14.52 16.27 -1.84
CA HIS A 30 -14.43 15.66 -3.17
C HIS A 30 -13.80 16.66 -4.15
N VAL A 31 -12.92 16.15 -4.99
CA VAL A 31 -12.32 16.93 -6.08
C VAL A 31 -12.98 16.50 -7.40
N PRO A 32 -13.76 17.38 -8.04
CA PRO A 32 -14.35 17.06 -9.33
C PRO A 32 -13.27 17.01 -10.40
N THR A 33 -13.25 15.95 -11.18
CA THR A 33 -12.52 15.83 -12.43
C THR A 33 -13.49 15.54 -13.57
N PRO A 34 -13.08 15.55 -14.85
CA PRO A 34 -14.01 15.27 -15.94
C PRO A 34 -14.72 13.90 -15.85
N ASP A 35 -14.06 12.90 -15.25
CA ASP A 35 -14.50 11.51 -15.30
C ASP A 35 -14.87 10.92 -13.93
N VAL A 36 -14.44 11.57 -12.84
CA VAL A 36 -14.62 11.06 -11.49
C VAL A 36 -14.69 12.20 -10.48
N SER A 37 -15.42 11.99 -9.40
CA SER A 37 -15.41 12.86 -8.21
C SER A 37 -14.56 12.17 -7.14
N LEU A 38 -13.32 12.63 -6.97
CA LEU A 38 -12.33 11.99 -6.09
C LEU A 38 -12.60 12.32 -4.64
N ALA A 39 -12.98 11.34 -3.86
CA ALA A 39 -13.12 11.47 -2.41
C ALA A 39 -11.75 11.46 -1.73
N TYR A 40 -11.52 12.39 -0.80
CA TYR A 40 -10.29 12.46 -0.02
C TYR A 40 -10.55 12.68 1.46
N TRP A 41 -9.59 12.28 2.28
CA TRP A 41 -9.61 12.39 3.74
C TRP A 41 -8.35 13.08 4.23
N VAL A 42 -8.49 14.02 5.15
CA VAL A 42 -7.38 14.71 5.82
C VAL A 42 -7.41 14.36 7.30
N TYR A 43 -6.37 13.67 7.74
CA TYR A 43 -6.17 13.37 9.17
C TYR A 43 -5.05 14.25 9.73
N GLY A 44 -5.21 14.61 11.01
CA GLY A 44 -4.27 15.49 11.71
C GLY A 44 -4.55 16.97 11.47
N SER A 45 -4.04 17.81 12.37
CA SER A 45 -4.16 19.26 12.27
C SER A 45 -3.12 19.85 11.32
N PRO A 46 -3.39 21.01 10.71
CA PRO A 46 -2.39 21.71 9.92
C PRO A 46 -1.09 21.92 10.72
N GLN A 47 0.01 21.60 10.12
CA GLN A 47 1.36 21.75 10.66
C GLN A 47 2.19 22.60 9.71
N SER A 48 3.35 23.07 10.17
CA SER A 48 4.35 23.73 9.30
C SER A 48 5.08 22.77 8.35
N THR A 49 4.84 21.46 8.50
CA THR A 49 5.45 20.41 7.69
C THR A 49 4.61 20.10 6.46
N THR A 50 5.25 19.70 5.38
CA THR A 50 4.58 19.22 4.14
C THR A 50 3.65 18.04 4.46
N PRO A 51 2.39 18.04 4.01
CA PRO A 51 1.48 16.91 4.20
C PRO A 51 1.97 15.64 3.49
N ILE A 52 1.63 14.48 4.06
CA ILE A 52 1.90 13.18 3.43
C ILE A 52 0.67 12.74 2.66
N PHE A 53 0.83 12.44 1.38
CA PHE A 53 -0.14 11.69 0.60
C PHE A 53 0.14 10.20 0.76
N ALA A 54 -0.75 9.50 1.42
CA ALA A 54 -0.69 8.05 1.59
C ALA A 54 -1.51 7.39 0.47
N VAL A 55 -0.80 6.83 -0.50
CA VAL A 55 -1.35 6.27 -1.74
C VAL A 55 -1.44 4.76 -1.61
N ASN A 56 -2.66 4.25 -1.62
CA ASN A 56 -2.95 2.84 -1.42
C ASN A 56 -2.55 1.97 -2.62
N GLY A 57 -2.30 0.69 -2.33
CA GLY A 57 -2.06 -0.36 -3.31
C GLY A 57 -3.34 -0.91 -3.92
N GLY A 58 -3.23 -2.09 -4.49
CA GLY A 58 -4.24 -2.77 -5.26
C GLY A 58 -3.61 -3.27 -6.56
N PRO A 59 -4.02 -2.79 -7.75
CA PRO A 59 -5.04 -1.77 -8.02
C PRO A 59 -6.45 -2.22 -7.63
N GLY A 60 -7.37 -1.26 -7.59
CA GLY A 60 -8.79 -1.53 -7.33
C GLY A 60 -9.21 -1.52 -5.85
N LEU A 61 -8.29 -1.35 -4.91
CA LEU A 61 -8.58 -1.18 -3.48
C LEU A 61 -8.84 0.30 -3.13
N SER A 62 -9.66 0.54 -2.10
CA SER A 62 -9.78 1.85 -1.48
C SER A 62 -8.70 2.04 -0.40
N HIS A 63 -8.58 3.26 0.15
CA HIS A 63 -7.64 3.57 1.23
C HIS A 63 -7.94 2.81 2.54
N ILE A 64 -9.13 2.23 2.69
CA ILE A 64 -9.64 1.64 3.94
C ILE A 64 -8.65 0.62 4.54
N TYR A 65 -7.98 -0.19 3.70
CA TYR A 65 -7.06 -1.19 4.23
C TYR A 65 -5.82 -0.55 4.92
N MET A 66 -5.40 0.63 4.52
CA MET A 66 -4.24 1.31 5.11
C MET A 66 -4.55 1.82 6.52
N VAL A 67 -5.80 2.20 6.79
CA VAL A 67 -6.20 2.80 8.07
C VAL A 67 -6.62 1.77 9.14
N GLN A 68 -6.46 0.48 8.87
CA GLN A 68 -6.82 -0.60 9.80
C GLN A 68 -5.83 -0.82 10.96
N ASN A 69 -4.76 -0.04 11.03
CA ASN A 69 -3.77 -0.09 12.09
C ASN A 69 -3.52 1.30 12.69
N ASP A 70 -2.76 1.37 13.78
CA ASP A 70 -2.49 2.61 14.50
C ASP A 70 -1.35 3.47 13.89
N LEU A 71 -0.68 3.00 12.84
CA LEU A 71 0.45 3.72 12.24
C LEU A 71 0.06 5.13 11.82
N TRP A 72 -0.95 5.22 10.97
CA TRP A 72 -1.36 6.49 10.41
C TRP A 72 -2.00 7.40 11.44
N GLN A 73 -2.67 6.83 12.47
CA GLN A 73 -3.14 7.58 13.62
C GLN A 73 -1.98 8.26 14.38
N ARG A 74 -0.88 7.53 14.59
CA ARG A 74 0.32 8.09 15.24
C ARG A 74 1.02 9.12 14.37
N VAL A 75 1.14 8.88 13.07
CA VAL A 75 1.71 9.84 12.13
C VAL A 75 0.88 11.11 12.09
N SER A 76 -0.46 11.00 12.09
CA SER A 76 -1.36 12.15 12.04
C SER A 76 -1.35 13.05 13.29
N GLN A 77 -0.79 12.58 14.41
CA GLN A 77 -0.53 13.41 15.60
C GLN A 77 0.57 14.46 15.36
N HIS A 78 1.45 14.22 14.41
CA HIS A 78 2.64 15.04 14.14
C HIS A 78 2.65 15.67 12.74
N ARG A 79 1.83 15.18 11.82
CA ARG A 79 1.79 15.62 10.42
C ARG A 79 0.38 15.44 9.85
N GLN A 80 -0.01 16.27 8.90
CA GLN A 80 -1.21 15.96 8.12
C GLN A 80 -0.94 14.77 7.21
N VAL A 81 -1.91 13.85 7.17
CA VAL A 81 -1.93 12.70 6.26
C VAL A 81 -3.18 12.79 5.40
N ILE A 82 -3.00 12.72 4.11
CA ILE A 82 -4.05 12.79 3.11
C ILE A 82 -4.18 11.42 2.45
N PHE A 83 -5.37 10.85 2.55
CA PHE A 83 -5.77 9.66 1.79
C PHE A 83 -6.76 10.06 0.73
N TYR A 84 -6.87 9.27 -0.30
CA TYR A 84 -7.96 9.38 -1.28
C TYR A 84 -8.29 8.00 -1.82
N ASP A 85 -9.50 7.83 -2.30
CA ASP A 85 -9.85 6.65 -3.07
C ASP A 85 -9.50 6.90 -4.53
N GLN A 86 -8.72 5.99 -5.10
CA GLN A 86 -8.36 6.04 -6.52
C GLN A 86 -9.61 5.92 -7.38
N ARG A 87 -9.57 6.44 -8.61
CA ARG A 87 -10.70 6.39 -9.55
C ARG A 87 -11.29 5.00 -9.67
N GLY A 88 -12.60 4.89 -9.59
CA GLY A 88 -13.33 3.63 -9.68
C GLY A 88 -13.29 2.77 -8.41
N THR A 89 -12.79 3.29 -7.27
CA THR A 89 -12.75 2.56 -6.00
C THR A 89 -13.50 3.31 -4.89
N GLY A 90 -13.94 2.59 -3.87
CA GLY A 90 -14.50 3.15 -2.65
C GLY A 90 -15.51 4.26 -2.89
N ALA A 91 -15.22 5.46 -2.37
CA ALA A 91 -16.07 6.65 -2.50
C ALA A 91 -15.75 7.53 -3.73
N SER A 92 -14.92 7.04 -4.66
CA SER A 92 -14.58 7.70 -5.92
C SER A 92 -15.11 6.92 -7.14
N PRO A 93 -16.43 6.67 -7.25
CA PRO A 93 -16.96 5.93 -8.39
C PRO A 93 -16.74 6.68 -9.69
N VAL A 94 -16.45 5.94 -10.76
CA VAL A 94 -16.38 6.49 -12.10
C VAL A 94 -17.78 6.87 -12.56
N THR A 95 -17.98 8.09 -12.98
CA THR A 95 -19.27 8.60 -13.45
C THR A 95 -19.47 8.35 -14.95
N ASN A 96 -18.37 8.22 -15.69
CA ASN A 96 -18.34 7.92 -17.11
C ASN A 96 -17.77 6.50 -17.34
N PRO A 97 -18.53 5.53 -17.83
CA PRO A 97 -18.04 4.17 -18.10
C PRO A 97 -16.85 4.10 -19.07
N SER A 98 -16.66 5.14 -19.89
CA SER A 98 -15.52 5.22 -20.82
C SER A 98 -14.31 5.95 -20.22
N ALA A 99 -14.36 6.31 -18.94
CA ALA A 99 -13.24 7.00 -18.27
C ALA A 99 -11.96 6.16 -18.33
N PRO A 100 -10.84 6.77 -18.72
CA PRO A 100 -9.59 6.03 -18.83
C PRO A 100 -9.12 5.52 -17.45
N GLN A 101 -8.73 4.27 -17.40
CA GLN A 101 -8.12 3.62 -16.22
C GLN A 101 -6.60 3.49 -16.42
N THR A 102 -5.96 4.53 -16.95
CA THR A 102 -4.53 4.55 -17.27
C THR A 102 -3.70 5.13 -16.13
N MET A 103 -2.38 4.88 -16.15
CA MET A 103 -1.46 5.51 -15.20
C MET A 103 -1.48 7.04 -15.30
N ASP A 104 -1.55 7.59 -16.50
CA ASP A 104 -1.60 9.05 -16.70
C ASP A 104 -2.85 9.67 -16.06
N ALA A 105 -3.99 8.97 -16.13
CA ALA A 105 -5.22 9.40 -15.48
C ALA A 105 -5.10 9.33 -13.94
N GLN A 106 -4.46 8.29 -13.40
CA GLN A 106 -4.17 8.16 -11.96
C GLN A 106 -3.22 9.27 -11.46
N VAL A 107 -2.19 9.58 -12.23
CA VAL A 107 -1.24 10.68 -11.95
C VAL A 107 -1.96 12.03 -11.96
N ALA A 108 -2.82 12.26 -12.95
CA ALA A 108 -3.62 13.48 -13.04
C ALA A 108 -4.60 13.64 -11.85
N ASP A 109 -5.19 12.56 -11.39
CA ASP A 109 -6.06 12.55 -10.20
C ASP A 109 -5.31 12.96 -8.93
N LEU A 110 -4.15 12.37 -8.70
CA LEU A 110 -3.31 12.71 -7.56
C LEU A 110 -2.90 14.18 -7.59
N ASP A 111 -2.55 14.68 -8.77
CA ASP A 111 -2.20 16.09 -8.95
C ASP A 111 -3.40 17.02 -8.77
N ALA A 112 -4.60 16.63 -9.22
CA ALA A 112 -5.81 17.39 -9.00
C ALA A 112 -6.13 17.58 -7.52
N ILE A 113 -5.92 16.55 -6.69
CA ILE A 113 -6.09 16.66 -5.24
C ILE A 113 -5.04 17.59 -4.64
N ARG A 114 -3.76 17.45 -5.04
CA ARG A 114 -2.68 18.35 -4.60
C ARG A 114 -3.01 19.82 -4.90
N ASP A 115 -3.46 20.08 -6.14
CA ASP A 115 -3.79 21.44 -6.61
C ASP A 115 -5.01 22.00 -5.89
N HIS A 116 -6.07 21.20 -5.72
CA HIS A 116 -7.26 21.57 -4.96
C HIS A 116 -6.93 21.96 -3.50
N LEU A 117 -5.96 21.31 -2.90
CA LEU A 117 -5.48 21.61 -1.56
C LEU A 117 -4.41 22.72 -1.53
N HIS A 118 -4.12 23.37 -2.67
CA HIS A 118 -3.14 24.46 -2.82
C HIS A 118 -1.75 24.12 -2.32
N LEU A 119 -1.31 22.85 -2.50
CA LEU A 119 -0.02 22.37 -2.06
C LEU A 119 1.03 22.51 -3.17
N ALA A 120 2.06 23.33 -2.94
CA ALA A 120 3.14 23.50 -3.92
C ALA A 120 3.93 22.20 -4.10
N LYS A 121 4.24 21.51 -2.98
CA LYS A 121 4.91 20.21 -2.94
C LYS A 121 4.25 19.30 -1.93
N ILE A 122 4.41 18.01 -2.13
CA ILE A 122 3.86 16.95 -1.26
C ILE A 122 4.93 15.93 -0.89
N ASP A 123 4.76 15.30 0.26
CA ASP A 123 5.47 14.07 0.61
C ASP A 123 4.60 12.88 0.15
N LEU A 124 5.15 12.02 -0.68
CA LEU A 124 4.44 10.86 -1.21
C LEU A 124 4.82 9.61 -0.44
N CYS A 125 3.84 8.81 -0.06
CA CYS A 125 4.03 7.48 0.49
C CYS A 125 3.14 6.51 -0.28
N GLY A 126 3.74 5.68 -1.13
CA GLY A 126 3.00 4.69 -1.93
C GLY A 126 3.24 3.27 -1.47
N ASP A 127 2.16 2.51 -1.26
CA ASP A 127 2.18 1.12 -0.85
C ASP A 127 1.85 0.20 -2.04
N SER A 128 2.69 -0.80 -2.31
CA SER A 128 2.44 -1.80 -3.37
C SER A 128 2.23 -1.14 -4.75
N PHE A 129 1.07 -1.33 -5.40
CA PHE A 129 0.68 -0.61 -6.61
C PHE A 129 0.73 0.92 -6.42
N GLY A 130 0.38 1.42 -5.24
CA GLY A 130 0.56 2.83 -4.90
C GLY A 130 2.03 3.28 -5.01
N GLY A 131 2.98 2.38 -4.77
CA GLY A 131 4.41 2.59 -5.03
C GLY A 131 4.70 2.84 -6.52
N LEU A 132 4.07 2.07 -7.42
CA LEU A 132 4.16 2.32 -8.87
C LEU A 132 3.57 3.70 -9.24
N LEU A 133 2.41 4.03 -8.65
CA LEU A 133 1.73 5.30 -8.92
C LEU A 133 2.55 6.51 -8.43
N VAL A 134 3.13 6.45 -7.23
CA VAL A 134 3.97 7.57 -6.75
C VAL A 134 5.29 7.70 -7.50
N ILE A 135 5.85 6.60 -8.02
CA ILE A 135 7.00 6.61 -8.93
C ILE A 135 6.60 7.28 -10.26
N ALA A 136 5.46 6.92 -10.85
CA ALA A 136 4.94 7.54 -12.06
C ALA A 136 4.71 9.05 -11.87
N TYR A 137 4.08 9.44 -10.75
CA TYR A 137 3.88 10.85 -10.40
C TYR A 137 5.20 11.60 -10.25
N ALA A 138 6.16 11.02 -9.53
CA ALA A 138 7.47 11.62 -9.31
C ALA A 138 8.29 11.75 -10.60
N THR A 139 8.07 10.86 -11.56
CA THR A 139 8.66 10.93 -12.91
C THR A 139 8.03 12.05 -13.74
N ALA A 140 6.70 12.21 -13.67
CA ALA A 140 5.97 13.24 -14.42
C ALA A 140 6.13 14.64 -13.80
N HIS A 141 6.21 14.74 -12.47
CA HIS A 141 6.19 15.99 -11.71
C HIS A 141 7.28 16.05 -10.63
N PRO A 142 8.58 15.94 -10.99
CA PRO A 142 9.66 15.89 -9.99
C PRO A 142 9.77 17.19 -9.17
N ASP A 143 9.34 18.31 -9.70
CA ASP A 143 9.32 19.61 -9.04
C ASP A 143 8.23 19.75 -7.97
N ARG A 144 7.21 18.88 -7.98
CA ARG A 144 6.08 18.85 -7.03
C ARG A 144 6.32 17.87 -5.87
N VAL A 145 7.37 17.07 -5.91
CA VAL A 145 7.75 16.14 -4.85
C VAL A 145 8.71 16.81 -3.87
N HIS A 146 8.40 16.74 -2.57
CA HIS A 146 9.31 17.13 -1.52
C HIS A 146 10.10 15.93 -1.01
N GLN A 147 9.45 14.80 -0.71
CA GLN A 147 10.05 13.52 -0.34
C GLN A 147 9.22 12.36 -0.89
N LEU A 148 9.87 11.22 -1.10
CA LEU A 148 9.24 10.01 -1.61
C LEU A 148 9.49 8.82 -0.68
N ILE A 149 8.43 8.10 -0.31
CA ILE A 149 8.49 6.83 0.40
C ILE A 149 7.85 5.77 -0.49
N ILE A 150 8.60 4.72 -0.80
CA ILE A 150 8.14 3.56 -1.57
C ILE A 150 8.11 2.38 -0.60
N SER A 151 6.90 1.93 -0.25
CA SER A 151 6.69 0.80 0.66
C SER A 151 6.21 -0.40 -0.14
N ASP A 152 6.99 -1.49 -0.14
CA ASP A 152 6.72 -2.73 -0.90
C ASP A 152 6.27 -2.47 -2.35
N GLY A 153 6.75 -1.37 -2.92
CA GLY A 153 6.38 -0.90 -4.25
C GLY A 153 7.22 -1.54 -5.36
N LEU A 154 6.87 -1.18 -6.57
CA LEU A 154 7.49 -1.71 -7.79
C LEU A 154 7.68 -0.58 -8.80
N PRO A 155 8.74 -0.59 -9.62
CA PRO A 155 8.93 0.41 -10.68
C PRO A 155 8.21 0.00 -11.98
N GLY A 156 7.71 -1.23 -12.05
CA GLY A 156 6.99 -1.80 -13.18
C GLY A 156 6.75 -3.29 -12.97
N TRP A 157 5.73 -3.85 -13.62
CA TRP A 157 5.35 -5.26 -13.44
C TRP A 157 6.43 -6.25 -13.88
N SER A 158 7.19 -5.91 -14.93
CA SER A 158 8.31 -6.74 -15.42
C SER A 158 9.49 -6.81 -14.45
N SER A 159 9.59 -5.87 -13.52
CA SER A 159 10.69 -5.74 -12.57
C SER A 159 10.44 -6.45 -11.23
N ILE A 160 9.22 -6.98 -11.03
CA ILE A 160 8.86 -7.67 -9.78
C ILE A 160 9.59 -9.01 -9.68
N VAL A 161 10.13 -9.29 -8.50
CA VAL A 161 10.47 -10.64 -8.07
C VAL A 161 9.28 -11.17 -7.26
N HIS A 162 8.52 -12.07 -7.86
CA HIS A 162 7.31 -12.63 -7.30
C HIS A 162 7.55 -14.08 -6.85
N LEU A 163 7.31 -14.38 -5.57
CA LEU A 163 7.70 -15.65 -4.95
C LEU A 163 6.53 -16.58 -4.61
N PHE A 164 5.29 -16.17 -4.82
CA PHE A 164 4.12 -17.01 -4.48
C PHE A 164 4.18 -18.42 -5.07
N PRO A 165 4.52 -18.62 -6.36
CA PRO A 165 4.57 -19.96 -6.92
C PRO A 165 5.65 -20.86 -6.30
N GLN A 166 6.71 -20.26 -5.75
CA GLN A 166 7.77 -21.01 -5.09
C GLN A 166 7.46 -21.32 -3.62
N VAL A 167 6.73 -20.43 -2.95
CA VAL A 167 6.51 -20.50 -1.48
C VAL A 167 5.16 -21.12 -1.13
N PHE A 168 4.15 -20.93 -1.97
CA PHE A 168 2.77 -21.35 -1.72
C PHE A 168 2.18 -22.15 -2.91
N PRO A 169 2.88 -23.13 -3.50
CA PRO A 169 2.35 -23.86 -4.67
C PRO A 169 1.05 -24.60 -4.34
N ASP A 170 1.00 -25.24 -3.18
CA ASP A 170 -0.18 -25.94 -2.65
C ASP A 170 -1.40 -25.05 -2.48
N LYS A 171 -1.22 -23.86 -1.92
CA LYS A 171 -2.30 -22.88 -1.76
C LYS A 171 -2.81 -22.37 -3.11
N LEU A 172 -1.91 -22.06 -4.04
CA LEU A 172 -2.30 -21.58 -5.37
C LEU A 172 -3.09 -22.64 -6.13
N GLU A 173 -2.69 -23.91 -6.05
CA GLU A 173 -3.41 -25.03 -6.67
C GLU A 173 -4.79 -25.23 -6.01
N ALA A 174 -4.87 -25.20 -4.68
CA ALA A 174 -6.13 -25.34 -3.95
C ALA A 174 -7.10 -24.17 -4.26
N ASN A 175 -6.60 -22.93 -4.26
CA ASN A 175 -7.40 -21.74 -4.58
C ASN A 175 -7.92 -21.77 -6.03
N ALA A 176 -7.06 -22.18 -6.98
CA ALA A 176 -7.47 -22.33 -8.37
C ALA A 176 -8.54 -23.43 -8.57
N ALA A 177 -8.41 -24.55 -7.86
CA ALA A 177 -9.41 -25.63 -7.86
C ALA A 177 -10.74 -25.16 -7.25
N ALA A 178 -10.69 -24.48 -6.12
CA ALA A 178 -11.87 -23.92 -5.45
C ALA A 178 -12.59 -22.88 -6.33
N MET A 179 -11.83 -22.00 -6.97
CA MET A 179 -12.36 -20.99 -7.90
C MET A 179 -13.06 -21.64 -9.10
N LYS A 180 -12.45 -22.68 -9.69
CA LYS A 180 -13.02 -23.43 -10.82
C LYS A 180 -14.32 -24.17 -10.44
N ALA A 181 -14.42 -24.66 -9.20
CA ALA A 181 -15.60 -25.37 -8.69
C ALA A 181 -16.68 -24.41 -8.15
N SER A 182 -16.39 -23.13 -8.03
CA SER A 182 -17.26 -22.13 -7.41
C SER A 182 -18.47 -21.84 -8.29
N THR A 183 -19.67 -21.79 -7.65
CA THR A 183 -20.91 -21.29 -8.24
C THR A 183 -21.21 -19.84 -7.84
N ALA A 184 -20.28 -19.18 -7.14
CA ALA A 184 -20.41 -17.79 -6.73
C ALA A 184 -20.36 -16.84 -7.94
N THR A 185 -20.93 -15.65 -7.77
CA THR A 185 -20.85 -14.60 -8.80
C THR A 185 -19.39 -14.16 -9.04
N PRO A 186 -19.08 -13.58 -10.21
CA PRO A 186 -17.73 -13.04 -10.48
C PRO A 186 -17.22 -12.10 -9.39
N ASP A 187 -18.06 -11.21 -8.86
CA ASP A 187 -17.70 -10.30 -7.78
C ASP A 187 -17.38 -11.04 -6.48
N GLN A 188 -18.17 -12.07 -6.13
CA GLN A 188 -17.90 -12.91 -4.95
C GLN A 188 -16.60 -13.70 -5.11
N GLN A 189 -16.32 -14.21 -6.30
CA GLN A 189 -15.06 -14.89 -6.62
C GLN A 189 -13.86 -13.94 -6.50
N ALA A 190 -13.99 -12.72 -7.01
CA ALA A 190 -12.94 -11.71 -6.90
C ALA A 190 -12.69 -11.31 -5.45
N GLN A 191 -13.74 -11.14 -4.63
CA GLN A 191 -13.61 -10.89 -3.19
C GLN A 191 -12.93 -12.06 -2.46
N GLN A 192 -13.24 -13.31 -2.84
CA GLN A 192 -12.56 -14.47 -2.27
C GLN A 192 -11.08 -14.51 -2.69
N GLY A 193 -10.77 -14.28 -3.97
CA GLY A 193 -9.39 -14.20 -4.46
C GLY A 193 -8.57 -13.13 -3.74
N LEU A 194 -9.16 -11.99 -3.39
CA LEU A 194 -8.52 -10.97 -2.57
C LEU A 194 -8.21 -11.49 -1.15
N ARG A 195 -9.13 -12.21 -0.50
CA ARG A 195 -8.89 -12.83 0.81
C ARG A 195 -7.76 -13.85 0.77
N ASP A 196 -7.77 -14.70 -0.27
CA ASP A 196 -6.72 -15.71 -0.50
C ASP A 196 -5.35 -15.03 -0.70
N HIS A 197 -5.33 -13.91 -1.41
CA HIS A 197 -4.14 -13.08 -1.58
C HIS A 197 -3.64 -12.54 -0.22
N PHE A 198 -4.51 -11.95 0.59
CA PHE A 198 -4.14 -11.48 1.94
C PHE A 198 -3.61 -12.61 2.82
N ASP A 199 -4.13 -13.83 2.68
CA ASP A 199 -3.64 -15.00 3.41
C ASP A 199 -2.18 -15.34 3.07
N MET A 200 -1.70 -15.02 1.90
CA MET A 200 -0.31 -15.26 1.48
C MET A 200 0.64 -14.10 1.78
N ILE A 201 0.14 -12.87 1.90
CA ILE A 201 0.99 -11.68 2.08
C ILE A 201 1.25 -11.31 3.54
N PHE A 202 0.43 -11.77 4.49
CA PHE A 202 0.63 -11.46 5.90
C PHE A 202 1.63 -12.42 6.56
N TYR A 203 2.65 -11.87 7.20
CA TYR A 203 3.62 -12.62 8.01
C TYR A 203 2.99 -13.18 9.29
N ASP A 204 2.13 -12.41 9.96
CA ASP A 204 1.52 -12.74 11.25
C ASP A 204 0.04 -13.08 11.08
N ARG A 205 -0.32 -14.33 11.33
CA ARG A 205 -1.67 -14.87 11.15
C ARG A 205 -2.71 -14.27 12.11
N ALA A 206 -2.29 -13.95 13.35
CA ALA A 206 -3.18 -13.33 14.32
C ALA A 206 -3.56 -11.92 13.87
N LYS A 207 -2.60 -11.20 13.28
CA LYS A 207 -2.85 -9.87 12.68
C LYS A 207 -3.73 -9.93 11.45
N LEU A 208 -3.56 -10.93 10.59
CA LEU A 208 -4.47 -11.15 9.47
C LEU A 208 -5.91 -11.33 9.96
N ALA A 209 -6.12 -12.20 10.96
CA ALA A 209 -7.46 -12.45 11.51
C ALA A 209 -8.09 -11.17 12.07
N HIS A 210 -7.32 -10.39 12.85
CA HIS A 210 -7.77 -9.09 13.36
C HIS A 210 -8.09 -8.11 12.23
N TYR A 211 -7.20 -8.00 11.25
CA TYR A 211 -7.36 -7.14 10.09
C TYR A 211 -8.64 -7.47 9.32
N MET A 212 -8.85 -8.74 8.98
CA MET A 212 -10.04 -9.19 8.23
C MET A 212 -11.35 -8.99 9.00
N ALA A 213 -11.32 -9.12 10.34
CA ALA A 213 -12.49 -8.87 11.19
C ALA A 213 -12.90 -7.39 11.23
N ASN A 214 -11.93 -6.47 11.13
CA ASN A 214 -12.18 -5.03 11.20
C ASN A 214 -12.34 -4.36 9.83
N ALA A 215 -12.01 -5.04 8.75
CA ALA A 215 -12.16 -4.54 7.38
C ALA A 215 -12.96 -5.51 6.51
N PRO A 216 -14.24 -5.75 6.83
CA PRO A 216 -15.08 -6.69 6.07
C PRO A 216 -15.32 -6.19 4.63
N ASN A 217 -15.22 -4.89 4.40
CA ASN A 217 -15.33 -4.27 3.08
C ASN A 217 -14.12 -3.36 2.85
N LEU A 218 -13.23 -3.80 1.94
CA LEU A 218 -12.03 -3.06 1.55
C LEU A 218 -12.26 -2.07 0.40
N GLY A 219 -13.52 -1.89 -0.01
CA GLY A 219 -13.86 -1.04 -1.16
C GLY A 219 -13.24 -1.54 -2.47
N PHE A 220 -13.07 -2.85 -2.61
CA PHE A 220 -12.45 -3.46 -3.77
C PHE A 220 -13.36 -3.46 -4.98
N SER A 221 -12.84 -2.96 -6.11
CA SER A 221 -13.48 -2.96 -7.43
C SER A 221 -12.68 -3.88 -8.37
N PRO A 222 -13.18 -5.10 -8.64
CA PRO A 222 -12.52 -6.04 -9.57
C PRO A 222 -12.37 -5.45 -10.97
N GLN A 223 -13.39 -4.73 -11.45
CA GLN A 223 -13.41 -4.11 -12.78
C GLN A 223 -12.31 -3.06 -12.90
N THR A 224 -12.13 -2.22 -11.87
CA THR A 224 -11.05 -1.23 -11.82
C THR A 224 -9.69 -1.92 -11.75
N ALA A 225 -9.57 -2.99 -10.94
CA ALA A 225 -8.33 -3.75 -10.80
C ALA A 225 -7.87 -4.33 -12.15
N GLU A 226 -8.79 -4.95 -12.90
CA GLU A 226 -8.53 -5.51 -14.21
C GLU A 226 -8.16 -4.43 -15.24
N ALA A 227 -8.94 -3.33 -15.31
CA ALA A 227 -8.71 -2.26 -16.27
C ALA A 227 -7.36 -1.56 -16.04
N VAL A 228 -7.04 -1.22 -14.77
CA VAL A 228 -5.76 -0.62 -14.39
C VAL A 228 -4.62 -1.61 -14.62
N GLY A 229 -4.75 -2.87 -14.20
CA GLY A 229 -3.75 -3.91 -14.43
C GLY A 229 -3.42 -4.06 -15.91
N THR A 230 -4.44 -4.12 -16.76
CA THR A 230 -4.26 -4.23 -18.22
C THR A 230 -3.57 -3.00 -18.80
N SER A 231 -4.00 -1.79 -18.43
CA SER A 231 -3.45 -0.53 -18.96
C SER A 231 -2.00 -0.28 -18.53
N THR A 232 -1.61 -0.79 -17.36
CA THR A 232 -0.28 -0.58 -16.78
C THR A 232 0.69 -1.75 -17.00
N ALA A 233 0.24 -2.86 -17.59
CA ALA A 233 0.99 -4.12 -17.71
C ALA A 233 2.39 -3.99 -18.35
N LYS A 234 2.59 -3.00 -19.22
CA LYS A 234 3.86 -2.76 -19.93
C LYS A 234 4.67 -1.59 -19.38
N LEU A 235 4.18 -0.93 -18.33
CA LEU A 235 4.89 0.21 -17.75
C LEU A 235 6.11 -0.27 -16.96
N ASP A 236 7.21 0.44 -17.12
CA ASP A 236 8.45 0.23 -16.37
C ASP A 236 9.21 1.56 -16.23
N TYR A 237 9.30 2.05 -15.01
CA TYR A 237 10.00 3.29 -14.64
C TYR A 237 11.40 3.04 -14.09
N THR A 238 11.95 1.82 -14.23
CA THR A 238 13.27 1.47 -13.66
C THR A 238 14.37 2.44 -14.12
N ALA A 239 14.35 2.85 -15.40
CA ALA A 239 15.34 3.79 -15.92
C ALA A 239 15.17 5.23 -15.39
N ASP A 240 13.96 5.60 -14.97
CA ASP A 240 13.65 6.94 -14.47
C ASP A 240 14.10 7.14 -13.02
N LEU A 241 14.24 6.06 -12.24
CA LEU A 241 14.67 6.10 -10.84
C LEU A 241 16.01 6.83 -10.66
N ALA A 242 16.91 6.70 -11.63
CA ALA A 242 18.22 7.37 -11.60
C ALA A 242 18.15 8.91 -11.74
N LYS A 243 17.00 9.44 -12.13
CA LYS A 243 16.76 10.90 -12.29
C LYS A 243 16.20 11.55 -11.03
N PHE A 244 15.81 10.77 -10.02
CA PHE A 244 15.22 11.31 -8.80
C PHE A 244 16.27 12.08 -8.00
N ASN A 245 15.96 13.32 -7.65
CA ASN A 245 16.86 14.26 -6.96
C ASN A 245 16.29 14.78 -5.63
N PHE A 246 15.26 14.14 -5.10
CA PHE A 246 14.61 14.42 -3.83
C PHE A 246 14.86 13.28 -2.83
N PRO A 247 14.78 13.54 -1.51
CA PRO A 247 14.96 12.51 -0.50
C PRO A 247 14.00 11.34 -0.72
N THR A 248 14.56 10.13 -0.81
CA THR A 248 13.77 8.92 -1.05
C THR A 248 14.09 7.86 0.00
N LEU A 249 13.03 7.22 0.52
CA LEU A 249 13.10 6.06 1.39
C LEU A 249 12.41 4.87 0.72
N VAL A 250 13.11 3.76 0.58
CA VAL A 250 12.55 2.50 0.10
C VAL A 250 12.40 1.55 1.29
N ILE A 251 11.20 1.03 1.48
CA ILE A 251 10.83 0.15 2.60
C ILE A 251 10.37 -1.20 2.04
N THR A 252 10.69 -2.28 2.75
CA THR A 252 10.18 -3.63 2.43
C THR A 252 10.07 -4.50 3.67
N GLY A 253 9.12 -5.43 3.67
CA GLY A 253 9.07 -6.52 4.64
C GLY A 253 10.05 -7.64 4.27
N ARG A 254 10.77 -8.21 5.27
CA ARG A 254 11.70 -9.33 5.05
C ARG A 254 11.02 -10.54 4.39
N TYR A 255 9.76 -10.75 4.69
CA TYR A 255 8.95 -11.89 4.21
C TYR A 255 7.90 -11.46 3.18
N ASP A 256 8.18 -10.39 2.43
CA ASP A 256 7.33 -10.02 1.30
C ASP A 256 7.53 -11.02 0.16
N MET A 257 6.51 -11.87 -0.06
CA MET A 257 6.50 -12.89 -1.11
C MET A 257 5.78 -12.38 -2.37
N ASN A 258 5.10 -11.23 -2.27
CA ASN A 258 4.39 -10.61 -3.40
C ASN A 258 5.34 -9.72 -4.21
N VAL A 259 5.96 -8.73 -3.56
CA VAL A 259 6.99 -7.87 -4.14
C VAL A 259 8.28 -8.09 -3.33
N ALA A 260 9.01 -9.15 -3.67
CA ALA A 260 10.12 -9.62 -2.86
C ALA A 260 11.14 -8.50 -2.55
N PRO A 261 11.83 -8.56 -1.38
CA PRO A 261 12.81 -7.56 -0.95
C PRO A 261 13.89 -7.23 -1.99
N LEU A 262 14.16 -8.15 -2.91
CA LEU A 262 15.09 -7.92 -4.02
C LEU A 262 14.60 -6.82 -4.96
N THR A 263 13.30 -6.67 -5.17
CA THR A 263 12.72 -5.57 -5.97
C THR A 263 13.00 -4.23 -5.29
N ALA A 264 12.71 -4.13 -4.00
CA ALA A 264 12.98 -2.93 -3.21
C ALA A 264 14.49 -2.59 -3.17
N TRP A 265 15.35 -3.61 -3.00
CA TRP A 265 16.81 -3.44 -3.04
C TRP A 265 17.29 -2.88 -4.38
N ARG A 266 16.76 -3.36 -5.50
CA ARG A 266 17.09 -2.86 -6.84
C ARG A 266 16.69 -1.39 -7.00
N MET A 267 15.50 -1.00 -6.54
CA MET A 267 15.07 0.41 -6.55
C MET A 267 15.97 1.29 -5.69
N TYR A 268 16.28 0.86 -4.46
CA TYR A 268 17.23 1.55 -3.59
C TYR A 268 18.59 1.80 -4.27
N LYS A 269 19.11 0.79 -4.97
CA LYS A 269 20.38 0.91 -5.69
C LYS A 269 20.31 1.81 -6.91
N ALA A 270 19.13 1.95 -7.51
CA ALA A 270 18.91 2.76 -8.72
C ALA A 270 18.65 4.24 -8.38
N ILE A 271 18.12 4.57 -7.19
CA ILE A 271 17.80 5.95 -6.80
C ILE A 271 18.99 6.61 -6.10
N PRO A 272 19.55 7.72 -6.62
CA PRO A 272 20.67 8.41 -6.01
C PRO A 272 20.34 8.90 -4.59
N GLY A 273 21.19 8.58 -3.61
CA GLY A 273 21.03 9.05 -2.23
C GLY A 273 19.83 8.47 -1.47
N ALA A 274 19.15 7.48 -2.00
CA ALA A 274 18.04 6.82 -1.31
C ALA A 274 18.50 6.18 0.00
N LYS A 275 17.55 6.04 0.94
CA LYS A 275 17.69 5.21 2.14
C LYS A 275 16.91 3.91 1.95
N PHE A 276 17.31 2.86 2.67
CA PHE A 276 16.69 1.55 2.60
C PHE A 276 16.36 1.05 4.00
N ALA A 277 15.14 0.56 4.21
CA ALA A 277 14.71 -0.03 5.47
C ALA A 277 14.03 -1.37 5.24
N VAL A 278 14.39 -2.37 6.06
CA VAL A 278 13.78 -3.71 6.05
C VAL A 278 13.11 -3.96 7.38
N PHE A 279 11.83 -4.33 7.35
CA PHE A 279 11.07 -4.74 8.52
C PHE A 279 11.22 -6.25 8.71
N GLU A 280 12.01 -6.67 9.69
CA GLU A 280 12.45 -8.06 9.88
C GLU A 280 11.30 -9.06 10.16
N GLN A 281 10.17 -8.61 10.67
CA GLN A 281 9.02 -9.46 11.00
C GLN A 281 7.76 -8.98 10.25
N SER A 282 7.91 -8.67 8.96
CA SER A 282 6.82 -8.20 8.10
C SER A 282 6.79 -8.93 6.77
N GLY A 283 5.58 -9.15 6.26
CA GLY A 283 5.33 -9.53 4.87
C GLY A 283 5.11 -8.30 3.99
N HIS A 284 4.22 -8.42 3.02
CA HIS A 284 3.79 -7.29 2.19
C HIS A 284 3.03 -6.26 3.03
N SER A 285 3.22 -4.99 2.81
CA SER A 285 2.68 -3.88 3.61
C SER A 285 3.27 -3.80 5.04
N PRO A 286 4.56 -3.40 5.19
CA PRO A 286 5.32 -3.37 6.44
C PRO A 286 4.74 -2.55 7.59
N PRO A 287 4.02 -1.44 7.40
CA PRO A 287 3.59 -0.59 8.50
C PRO A 287 2.64 -1.21 9.52
N THR A 288 2.32 -2.48 9.38
CA THR A 288 1.48 -3.20 10.35
C THR A 288 2.19 -3.59 11.66
N LYS A 289 3.51 -3.33 11.81
CA LYS A 289 4.26 -3.51 13.08
C LYS A 289 5.09 -2.28 13.43
N ASN A 290 5.14 -1.99 14.71
CA ASN A 290 5.82 -0.94 15.46
C ASN A 290 6.98 -0.21 14.70
N PRO A 291 6.72 0.92 14.04
CA PRO A 291 7.74 1.63 13.27
C PRO A 291 8.72 2.42 14.15
N ILE A 292 8.41 2.62 15.44
CA ILE A 292 9.24 3.48 16.32
C ILE A 292 10.60 2.84 16.62
N ASP A 293 10.69 1.52 16.68
CA ASP A 293 11.94 0.82 16.98
C ASP A 293 12.89 0.75 15.77
N THR A 294 12.38 1.01 14.57
CA THR A 294 13.15 0.89 13.31
C THR A 294 13.83 2.20 12.89
N PHE A 295 13.33 3.34 13.38
CA PHE A 295 13.92 4.67 13.08
C PHE A 295 15.02 5.11 14.07
N ARG A 296 15.42 4.24 15.01
CA ARG A 296 16.46 4.53 16.02
C ARG A 296 17.85 3.99 15.70
N SER A 297 18.08 3.43 14.51
CA SER A 297 19.41 2.94 14.10
C SER A 297 20.01 3.78 12.99
#